data_06b57a1159162ef5488fcb00996f8803
#
_entry.id   06b57a1159162ef5488fcb00996f8803
#
_cell.length_a   1.000
_cell.length_b   1.000
_cell.length_c   1.000
_cell.angle_alpha   90.00
_cell.angle_beta   90.00
_cell.angle_gamma   90.00
#
_symmetry.space_group_name_H-M   'P 1'
#
loop_
_entity.id
_entity.type
_entity.pdbx_description
1 polymer ?
#
loop_
_entity_poly.entity_id
_entity_poly.type
_entity_poly.pdbx_seq_one_letter_code
_entity_poly.pdbx_strand_id
1 'polypeptide(L)'
;MTRSKKPSAPHGQPPAPAKGHSPSHRESRGDRPAGRGAQGVLLYGLHPVSAAWLNPERRIHRLIATEAGRAALEPVLAQAKARGLQRPGLMPADRNDLDRMLPPGAVHQGVALDVAPLEEVGVEDLCAEADSDPSALIVVLDQVTDPHNVGAILRSASAFGAKAVVVTERHAPETTGVLAKSASGALESVPLVRVTNLARALADLQQAGFWTVGLAESGKSTLAQCNLTGRTALVLGAEGAGLRRLTMERCDVIARLPTQGPVGSLNVSNAAAVALYEVARLR
;
A
#
# COMPACT_ATOMS: atom_id res chain seq x y z
N MET A 1 -7.09 8.96 -76.90
CA MET A 1 -8.52 9.03 -77.18
C MET A 1 -9.23 8.57 -75.92
N THR A 2 -10.02 9.24 -75.20
CA THR A 2 -10.96 10.37 -75.21
C THR A 2 -11.13 10.81 -73.73
N ARG A 3 -10.83 11.99 -73.37
CA ARG A 3 -11.70 13.15 -72.95
C ARG A 3 -12.96 12.73 -72.16
N SER A 4 -13.06 13.20 -70.93
CA SER A 4 -13.68 14.44 -70.44
C SER A 4 -14.84 14.10 -69.50
N LYS A 5 -15.09 14.65 -68.34
CA LYS A 5 -15.52 16.02 -67.99
C LYS A 5 -15.68 16.14 -66.46
N LYS A 6 -15.26 17.28 -65.91
CA LYS A 6 -15.82 17.86 -64.70
C LYS A 6 -17.20 18.44 -64.94
N PRO A 7 -18.02 18.61 -63.92
CA PRO A 7 -18.45 19.95 -63.54
C PRO A 7 -18.46 20.15 -61.99
N SER A 8 -17.90 21.23 -61.56
CA SER A 8 -18.47 22.54 -61.09
C SER A 8 -19.30 22.51 -59.81
N ALA A 9 -18.74 23.22 -58.82
CA ALA A 9 -19.39 23.64 -57.56
C ALA A 9 -20.45 24.73 -57.77
N PRO A 10 -21.30 24.98 -56.78
CA PRO A 10 -21.75 26.35 -56.51
C PRO A 10 -21.50 26.83 -55.09
N HIS A 11 -21.02 28.02 -55.04
CA HIS A 11 -21.16 29.18 -54.18
C HIS A 11 -21.78 29.08 -52.80
N GLY A 12 -21.04 29.72 -51.92
CA GLY A 12 -21.12 29.97 -50.53
C GLY A 12 -22.28 30.89 -50.05
N GLN A 13 -22.43 30.84 -48.76
CA GLN A 13 -23.03 31.88 -47.93
C GLN A 13 -22.19 32.16 -46.71
N PRO A 14 -22.17 33.45 -46.23
CA PRO A 14 -21.28 33.88 -45.15
C PRO A 14 -21.78 33.51 -43.75
N PRO A 15 -20.89 33.46 -42.72
CA PRO A 15 -21.28 33.13 -41.36
C PRO A 15 -21.91 34.32 -40.63
N ALA A 16 -22.90 34.03 -39.78
CA ALA A 16 -23.56 34.95 -38.86
C ALA A 16 -22.69 35.18 -37.58
N PRO A 17 -22.92 36.30 -36.87
CA PRO A 17 -21.98 36.81 -35.86
C PRO A 17 -22.04 36.06 -34.52
N ALA A 18 -20.90 36.07 -33.85
CA ALA A 18 -20.68 35.51 -32.52
C ALA A 18 -21.51 36.19 -31.44
N LYS A 19 -22.18 35.38 -30.61
CA LYS A 19 -22.83 35.84 -29.38
C LYS A 19 -21.93 35.55 -28.18
N GLY A 20 -21.93 36.53 -27.26
CA GLY A 20 -21.08 36.78 -26.15
C GLY A 20 -20.83 35.63 -25.17
N HIS A 21 -19.64 35.67 -24.61
CA HIS A 21 -19.19 34.89 -23.48
C HIS A 21 -19.86 35.41 -22.20
N SER A 22 -20.53 34.51 -21.47
CA SER A 22 -20.86 34.68 -20.05
C SER A 22 -19.95 33.81 -19.22
N PRO A 23 -19.57 34.20 -18.00
CA PRO A 23 -18.53 33.56 -17.23
C PRO A 23 -18.98 32.19 -16.69
N SER A 24 -18.10 31.19 -16.84
CA SER A 24 -18.28 29.85 -16.39
C SER A 24 -18.46 29.75 -14.86
N HIS A 25 -19.58 29.17 -14.48
CA HIS A 25 -19.81 28.64 -13.13
C HIS A 25 -18.70 27.66 -12.78
N ARG A 26 -18.11 27.87 -11.60
CA ARG A 26 -17.32 26.90 -10.87
C ARG A 26 -18.19 25.66 -10.68
N GLU A 27 -17.94 24.61 -11.42
CA GLU A 27 -18.49 23.30 -11.15
C GLU A 27 -17.96 22.81 -9.79
N SER A 28 -18.89 22.69 -8.87
CA SER A 28 -18.73 21.99 -7.59
C SER A 28 -18.17 20.59 -7.85
N ARG A 29 -17.16 20.23 -7.09
CA ARG A 29 -16.67 18.84 -6.97
C ARG A 29 -17.88 17.92 -6.83
N GLY A 30 -18.13 17.13 -7.88
CA GLY A 30 -19.18 16.13 -7.89
C GLY A 30 -18.96 15.17 -6.72
N ASP A 31 -20.01 15.03 -5.92
CA ASP A 31 -20.19 13.94 -4.96
C ASP A 31 -19.81 12.62 -5.63
N ARG A 32 -18.71 12.03 -5.23
CA ARG A 32 -18.44 10.63 -5.49
C ARG A 32 -19.53 9.85 -4.77
N PRO A 33 -20.24 8.93 -5.44
CA PRO A 33 -21.25 8.13 -4.78
C PRO A 33 -20.59 7.44 -3.58
N ALA A 34 -21.18 7.63 -2.41
CA ALA A 34 -20.81 6.93 -1.18
C ALA A 34 -20.79 5.42 -1.50
N GLY A 35 -19.58 4.87 -1.64
CA GLY A 35 -19.35 3.46 -1.89
C GLY A 35 -20.03 2.65 -0.79
N ARG A 36 -20.50 1.47 -1.17
CA ARG A 36 -21.05 0.38 -0.37
C ARG A 36 -20.60 0.48 1.07
N GLY A 37 -21.56 0.61 2.02
CA GLY A 37 -21.29 0.84 3.43
C GLY A 37 -20.11 0.00 3.90
N ALA A 38 -19.05 0.65 4.33
CA ALA A 38 -17.78 0.04 4.64
C ALA A 38 -18.03 -0.99 5.75
N GLN A 39 -18.05 -2.27 5.38
CA GLN A 39 -18.07 -3.35 6.36
C GLN A 39 -16.82 -3.21 7.20
N GLY A 40 -16.99 -3.18 8.54
CA GLY A 40 -15.88 -3.10 9.48
C GLY A 40 -14.86 -4.21 9.23
N VAL A 41 -13.59 -3.92 9.45
CA VAL A 41 -12.51 -4.90 9.39
C VAL A 41 -12.32 -5.48 10.78
N LEU A 42 -12.35 -6.81 10.88
CA LEU A 42 -12.13 -7.49 12.16
C LEU A 42 -10.63 -7.83 12.29
N LEU A 43 -9.92 -7.05 13.09
CA LEU A 43 -8.53 -7.30 13.46
C LEU A 43 -8.48 -8.28 14.63
N TYR A 44 -7.43 -9.11 14.71
CA TYR A 44 -7.25 -10.06 15.82
C TYR A 44 -5.78 -10.29 16.17
N GLY A 45 -5.56 -10.72 17.41
CA GLY A 45 -4.23 -10.91 18.00
C GLY A 45 -3.67 -9.64 18.64
N LEU A 46 -2.84 -9.83 19.66
CA LEU A 46 -2.41 -8.75 20.55
C LEU A 46 -1.74 -7.58 19.80
N HIS A 47 -0.78 -7.84 18.91
CA HIS A 47 -0.03 -6.77 18.25
C HIS A 47 -0.90 -5.89 17.33
N PRO A 48 -1.69 -6.44 16.36
CA PRO A 48 -2.54 -5.61 15.52
C PRO A 48 -3.57 -4.83 16.32
N VAL A 49 -4.20 -5.48 17.31
CA VAL A 49 -5.19 -4.83 18.18
C VAL A 49 -4.56 -3.70 18.99
N SER A 50 -3.38 -3.93 19.56
CA SER A 50 -2.66 -2.90 20.33
C SER A 50 -2.28 -1.70 19.47
N ALA A 51 -1.75 -1.93 18.28
CA ALA A 51 -1.36 -0.87 17.37
C ALA A 51 -2.58 -0.02 16.95
N ALA A 52 -3.66 -0.67 16.51
CA ALA A 52 -4.90 0.01 16.13
C ALA A 52 -5.54 0.75 17.33
N TRP A 53 -5.49 0.17 18.53
CA TRP A 53 -6.01 0.80 19.74
C TRP A 53 -5.27 2.08 20.11
N LEU A 54 -3.98 2.16 19.83
CA LEU A 54 -3.13 3.32 20.13
C LEU A 54 -3.06 4.33 18.99
N ASN A 55 -3.54 4.00 17.79
CA ASN A 55 -3.57 4.91 16.66
C ASN A 55 -4.73 5.92 16.81
N PRO A 56 -4.48 7.23 17.02
CA PRO A 56 -5.52 8.22 17.25
C PRO A 56 -6.51 8.35 16.08
N GLU A 57 -6.07 8.08 14.86
CA GLU A 57 -6.87 8.22 13.65
C GLU A 57 -7.76 7.00 13.39
N ARG A 58 -7.50 5.89 14.09
CA ARG A 58 -8.28 4.67 13.89
C ARG A 58 -9.67 4.77 14.50
N ARG A 59 -10.70 4.66 13.68
CA ARG A 59 -12.09 4.56 14.14
C ARG A 59 -12.38 3.13 14.59
N ILE A 60 -12.64 2.98 15.87
CA ILE A 60 -12.88 1.68 16.52
C ILE A 60 -14.36 1.57 16.86
N HIS A 61 -14.99 0.47 16.46
CA HIS A 61 -16.38 0.18 16.75
C HIS A 61 -16.53 -0.63 18.03
N ARG A 62 -15.75 -1.69 18.20
CA ARG A 62 -15.85 -2.62 19.33
C ARG A 62 -14.51 -3.27 19.64
N LEU A 63 -14.17 -3.38 20.92
CA LEU A 63 -13.09 -4.26 21.41
C LEU A 63 -13.76 -5.46 22.07
N ILE A 64 -13.40 -6.66 21.65
CA ILE A 64 -13.93 -7.93 22.11
C ILE A 64 -12.77 -8.73 22.69
N ALA A 65 -12.88 -9.16 23.94
CA ALA A 65 -11.77 -9.89 24.57
C ALA A 65 -12.25 -10.91 25.59
N THR A 66 -11.50 -12.00 25.68
CA THR A 66 -11.55 -12.93 26.81
C THR A 66 -10.92 -12.27 28.04
N GLU A 67 -11.13 -12.85 29.23
CA GLU A 67 -10.51 -12.35 30.47
C GLU A 67 -8.96 -12.33 30.34
N ALA A 68 -8.37 -13.40 29.83
CA ALA A 68 -6.93 -13.47 29.58
C ALA A 68 -6.46 -12.44 28.52
N GLY A 69 -7.23 -12.26 27.44
CA GLY A 69 -6.95 -11.26 26.42
C GLY A 69 -7.03 -9.82 26.95
N ARG A 70 -8.04 -9.55 27.79
CA ARG A 70 -8.16 -8.26 28.50
C ARG A 70 -6.95 -7.99 29.40
N ALA A 71 -6.55 -8.97 30.21
CA ALA A 71 -5.39 -8.84 31.08
C ALA A 71 -4.10 -8.54 30.27
N ALA A 72 -3.93 -9.21 29.12
CA ALA A 72 -2.79 -8.96 28.22
C ALA A 72 -2.82 -7.57 27.57
N LEU A 73 -4.01 -6.97 27.38
CA LEU A 73 -4.17 -5.61 26.82
C LEU A 73 -4.08 -4.51 27.88
N GLU A 74 -4.10 -4.81 29.18
CA GLU A 74 -4.18 -3.79 30.24
C GLU A 74 -3.15 -2.65 30.10
N PRO A 75 -1.85 -2.93 29.77
CA PRO A 75 -0.88 -1.85 29.55
C PRO A 75 -1.26 -0.92 28.38
N VAL A 76 -1.83 -1.49 27.32
CA VAL A 76 -2.25 -0.75 26.10
C VAL A 76 -3.48 0.09 26.39
N LEU A 77 -4.45 -0.46 27.15
CA LEU A 77 -5.65 0.27 27.56
C LEU A 77 -5.28 1.47 28.46
N ALA A 78 -4.37 1.26 29.42
CA ALA A 78 -3.85 2.31 30.29
C ALA A 78 -3.12 3.40 29.48
N GLN A 79 -2.29 3.00 28.52
CA GLN A 79 -1.56 3.92 27.65
C GLN A 79 -2.51 4.78 26.79
N ALA A 80 -3.55 4.18 26.19
CA ALA A 80 -4.54 4.91 25.41
C ALA A 80 -5.28 5.94 26.30
N LYS A 81 -5.66 5.55 27.51
CA LYS A 81 -6.29 6.45 28.49
C LYS A 81 -5.38 7.61 28.87
N ALA A 82 -4.11 7.34 29.14
CA ALA A 82 -3.11 8.36 29.46
C ALA A 82 -2.89 9.36 28.30
N ARG A 83 -3.06 8.90 27.04
CA ARG A 83 -3.02 9.75 25.84
C ARG A 83 -4.33 10.49 25.57
N GLY A 84 -5.37 10.31 26.38
CA GLY A 84 -6.67 10.93 26.18
C GLY A 84 -7.48 10.37 24.99
N LEU A 85 -7.11 9.18 24.47
CA LEU A 85 -7.80 8.59 23.34
C LEU A 85 -9.21 8.12 23.76
N GLN A 86 -10.22 8.61 23.04
CA GLN A 86 -11.60 8.16 23.23
C GLN A 86 -11.76 6.78 22.57
N ARG A 87 -12.05 5.76 23.39
CA ARG A 87 -12.15 4.37 22.93
C ARG A 87 -13.45 3.75 23.44
N PRO A 88 -14.09 2.84 22.67
CA PRO A 88 -15.30 2.16 23.11
C PRO A 88 -15.00 1.25 24.32
N GLY A 89 -16.05 0.91 25.05
CA GLY A 89 -15.97 -0.07 26.11
C GLY A 89 -15.58 -1.46 25.59
N LEU A 90 -14.95 -2.26 26.44
CA LEU A 90 -14.59 -3.65 26.14
C LEU A 90 -15.86 -4.52 26.29
N MET A 91 -16.10 -5.37 25.28
CA MET A 91 -17.12 -6.42 25.30
C MET A 91 -16.47 -7.75 25.74
N PRO A 92 -16.91 -8.34 26.86
CA PRO A 92 -16.42 -9.63 27.26
C PRO A 92 -16.94 -10.72 26.31
N ALA A 93 -16.09 -11.69 26.02
CA ALA A 93 -16.42 -12.85 25.20
C ALA A 93 -15.64 -14.07 25.68
N ASP A 94 -16.12 -15.25 25.36
CA ASP A 94 -15.34 -16.48 25.55
C ASP A 94 -14.52 -16.81 24.28
N ARG A 95 -13.72 -17.89 24.36
CA ARG A 95 -12.88 -18.32 23.24
C ARG A 95 -13.72 -18.80 22.05
N ASN A 96 -14.82 -19.49 22.32
CA ASN A 96 -15.69 -20.03 21.28
C ASN A 96 -16.40 -18.90 20.52
N ASP A 97 -16.72 -17.80 21.20
CA ASP A 97 -17.30 -16.60 20.57
C ASP A 97 -16.32 -16.02 19.55
N LEU A 98 -15.05 -15.87 19.94
CA LEU A 98 -14.00 -15.39 19.04
C LEU A 98 -13.73 -16.35 17.88
N ASP A 99 -13.67 -17.66 18.14
CA ASP A 99 -13.47 -18.70 17.12
C ASP A 99 -14.61 -18.71 16.07
N ARG A 100 -15.84 -18.35 16.48
CA ARG A 100 -17.00 -18.23 15.57
C ARG A 100 -16.99 -16.95 14.72
N MET A 101 -16.40 -15.88 15.24
CA MET A 101 -16.35 -14.59 14.58
C MET A 101 -15.18 -14.46 13.60
N LEU A 102 -14.14 -15.24 13.77
CA LEU A 102 -12.87 -15.12 13.06
C LEU A 102 -12.71 -16.25 12.04
N PRO A 103 -11.81 -16.09 11.05
CA PRO A 103 -11.51 -17.18 10.13
C PRO A 103 -11.07 -18.46 10.86
N PRO A 104 -11.42 -19.65 10.34
CA PRO A 104 -11.02 -20.91 10.94
C PRO A 104 -9.50 -20.98 11.17
N GLY A 105 -9.09 -21.38 12.38
CA GLY A 105 -7.68 -21.45 12.76
C GLY A 105 -7.01 -20.13 13.08
N ALA A 106 -7.75 -19.03 13.20
CA ALA A 106 -7.21 -17.73 13.57
C ALA A 106 -6.55 -17.74 14.95
N VAL A 107 -5.29 -17.33 15.01
CA VAL A 107 -4.54 -17.20 16.28
C VAL A 107 -4.87 -15.84 16.90
N HIS A 108 -6.04 -15.72 17.52
CA HIS A 108 -6.58 -14.45 18.03
C HIS A 108 -6.02 -14.04 19.40
N GLN A 109 -5.40 -14.93 20.15
CA GLN A 109 -4.81 -14.63 21.47
C GLN A 109 -5.80 -14.01 22.46
N GLY A 110 -7.08 -14.37 22.34
CA GLY A 110 -8.16 -13.89 23.21
C GLY A 110 -8.67 -12.47 22.90
N VAL A 111 -8.30 -11.88 21.75
CA VAL A 111 -8.70 -10.49 21.42
C VAL A 111 -9.11 -10.34 19.97
N ALA A 112 -10.14 -9.53 19.72
CA ALA A 112 -10.56 -9.04 18.42
C ALA A 112 -11.00 -7.58 18.51
N LEU A 113 -10.82 -6.84 17.41
CA LEU A 113 -11.14 -5.42 17.31
C LEU A 113 -11.88 -5.16 16.00
N ASP A 114 -13.09 -4.65 16.11
CA ASP A 114 -13.90 -4.22 14.97
C ASP A 114 -13.59 -2.74 14.68
N VAL A 115 -13.11 -2.45 13.48
CA VAL A 115 -12.62 -1.13 13.08
C VAL A 115 -13.13 -0.72 11.71
N ALA A 116 -13.27 0.58 11.48
CA ALA A 116 -13.43 1.11 10.13
C ALA A 116 -12.15 0.85 9.29
N PRO A 117 -12.23 0.76 7.96
CA PRO A 117 -11.04 0.79 7.11
C PRO A 117 -10.17 2.02 7.39
N LEU A 118 -8.86 1.90 7.15
CA LEU A 118 -7.97 3.06 7.12
C LEU A 118 -8.31 3.95 5.93
N GLU A 119 -8.01 5.24 6.03
CA GLU A 119 -8.11 6.16 4.90
C GLU A 119 -7.15 5.73 3.78
N GLU A 120 -7.64 5.84 2.55
CA GLU A 120 -6.83 5.51 1.39
C GLU A 120 -5.84 6.65 1.09
N VAL A 121 -4.57 6.30 0.96
CA VAL A 121 -3.48 7.19 0.56
C VAL A 121 -3.18 6.94 -0.91
N GLY A 122 -3.05 8.00 -1.70
CA GLY A 122 -2.65 7.95 -3.11
C GLY A 122 -1.14 8.00 -3.32
N VAL A 123 -0.69 7.70 -4.55
CA VAL A 123 0.73 7.88 -4.92
C VAL A 123 1.09 9.37 -4.94
N GLU A 124 0.14 10.21 -5.28
CA GLU A 124 0.27 11.66 -5.31
C GLU A 124 0.59 12.22 -3.91
N ASP A 125 -0.03 11.66 -2.86
CA ASP A 125 0.23 12.04 -1.47
C ASP A 125 1.66 11.63 -1.08
N LEU A 126 2.10 10.41 -1.46
CA LEU A 126 3.48 9.96 -1.22
C LEU A 126 4.51 10.85 -1.91
N CYS A 127 4.22 11.27 -3.14
CA CYS A 127 5.11 12.17 -3.89
C CYS A 127 5.21 13.55 -3.22
N ALA A 128 4.10 14.09 -2.73
CA ALA A 128 4.07 15.37 -2.03
C ALA A 128 4.82 15.33 -0.68
N GLU A 129 4.64 14.26 0.09
CA GLU A 129 5.35 14.06 1.37
C GLU A 129 6.86 13.88 1.17
N ALA A 130 7.27 13.26 0.06
CA ALA A 130 8.68 13.01 -0.24
C ALA A 130 9.51 14.29 -0.37
N ASP A 131 8.90 15.43 -0.71
CA ASP A 131 9.61 16.71 -0.83
C ASP A 131 10.29 17.14 0.47
N SER A 132 9.74 16.74 1.60
CA SER A 132 10.29 17.01 2.93
C SER A 132 11.33 15.98 3.41
N ASP A 133 11.48 14.83 2.72
CA ASP A 133 12.38 13.74 3.14
C ASP A 133 13.30 13.30 1.98
N PRO A 134 14.55 13.79 1.94
CA PRO A 134 15.51 13.46 0.89
C PRO A 134 15.95 12.00 0.90
N SER A 135 15.61 11.24 1.96
CA SER A 135 15.94 9.84 2.12
C SER A 135 14.69 8.93 2.16
N ALA A 136 13.53 9.41 1.69
CA ALA A 136 12.30 8.61 1.72
C ALA A 136 12.47 7.23 1.05
N LEU A 137 11.92 6.20 1.70
CA LEU A 137 11.95 4.82 1.23
C LEU A 137 10.54 4.31 0.99
N ILE A 138 10.29 3.75 -0.18
CA ILE A 138 9.02 3.13 -0.56
C ILE A 138 9.29 1.71 -1.04
N VAL A 139 8.40 0.79 -0.72
CA VAL A 139 8.39 -0.57 -1.27
C VAL A 139 7.28 -0.68 -2.30
N VAL A 140 7.57 -1.22 -3.46
CA VAL A 140 6.62 -1.43 -4.56
C VAL A 140 6.53 -2.93 -4.86
N LEU A 141 5.32 -3.49 -4.84
CA LEU A 141 5.07 -4.91 -5.02
C LEU A 141 4.37 -5.17 -6.35
N ASP A 142 5.04 -5.90 -7.23
CA ASP A 142 4.50 -6.30 -8.52
C ASP A 142 3.89 -7.69 -8.44
N GLN A 143 2.55 -7.76 -8.31
CA GLN A 143 1.77 -9.01 -8.25
C GLN A 143 2.09 -9.93 -7.06
N VAL A 144 2.47 -9.39 -5.93
CA VAL A 144 2.55 -10.16 -4.69
C VAL A 144 1.13 -10.29 -4.10
N THR A 145 0.57 -11.49 -4.13
CA THR A 145 -0.86 -11.75 -3.84
C THR A 145 -1.11 -12.39 -2.47
N ASP A 146 -0.11 -13.04 -1.90
CA ASP A 146 -0.23 -13.70 -0.60
C ASP A 146 -0.28 -12.67 0.54
N PRO A 147 -1.37 -12.64 1.36
CA PRO A 147 -1.49 -11.74 2.49
C PRO A 147 -0.42 -11.96 3.57
N HIS A 148 0.14 -13.15 3.68
CA HIS A 148 1.23 -13.42 4.61
C HIS A 148 2.53 -12.74 4.17
N ASN A 149 2.86 -12.80 2.88
CA ASN A 149 4.03 -12.13 2.33
C ASN A 149 3.86 -10.60 2.40
N VAL A 150 2.72 -10.07 1.96
CA VAL A 150 2.45 -8.62 2.02
C VAL A 150 2.51 -8.11 3.47
N GLY A 151 1.91 -8.86 4.42
CA GLY A 151 1.96 -8.53 5.84
C GLY A 151 3.38 -8.55 6.41
N ALA A 152 4.19 -9.56 6.08
CA ALA A 152 5.58 -9.65 6.52
C ALA A 152 6.45 -8.52 5.91
N ILE A 153 6.19 -8.15 4.66
CA ILE A 153 6.85 -6.99 4.00
C ILE A 153 6.46 -5.69 4.70
N LEU A 154 5.18 -5.46 5.00
CA LEU A 154 4.73 -4.29 5.77
C LEU A 154 5.43 -4.19 7.12
N ARG A 155 5.55 -5.32 7.84
CA ARG A 155 6.26 -5.36 9.12
C ARG A 155 7.73 -4.98 8.97
N SER A 156 8.42 -5.49 7.96
CA SER A 156 9.81 -5.13 7.67
C SER A 156 9.92 -3.67 7.21
N ALA A 157 9.01 -3.21 6.37
CA ALA A 157 8.91 -1.83 5.91
C ALA A 157 8.79 -0.84 7.09
N SER A 158 7.90 -1.14 8.04
CA SER A 158 7.75 -0.35 9.26
C SER A 158 9.03 -0.35 10.11
N ALA A 159 9.66 -1.52 10.29
CA ALA A 159 10.87 -1.66 11.09
C ALA A 159 12.06 -0.87 10.51
N PHE A 160 12.15 -0.77 9.19
CA PHE A 160 13.23 -0.07 8.49
C PHE A 160 12.86 1.34 7.99
N GLY A 161 11.73 1.89 8.45
CA GLY A 161 11.35 3.29 8.21
C GLY A 161 10.86 3.58 6.79
N ALA A 162 10.35 2.58 6.06
CA ALA A 162 9.68 2.84 4.79
C ALA A 162 8.39 3.62 5.00
N LYS A 163 8.13 4.58 4.12
CA LYS A 163 6.96 5.48 4.19
C LYS A 163 5.68 4.83 3.71
N ALA A 164 5.76 3.87 2.78
CA ALA A 164 4.61 3.18 2.23
C ALA A 164 4.99 1.84 1.59
N VAL A 165 3.98 0.99 1.41
CA VAL A 165 4.03 -0.18 0.52
C VAL A 165 3.00 0.02 -0.59
N VAL A 166 3.45 0.08 -1.84
CA VAL A 166 2.60 0.24 -3.04
C VAL A 166 2.31 -1.13 -3.63
N VAL A 167 1.05 -1.41 -3.93
CA VAL A 167 0.59 -2.70 -4.49
C VAL A 167 -0.34 -2.47 -5.68
N THR A 168 -0.45 -3.45 -6.57
CA THR A 168 -1.44 -3.39 -7.66
C THR A 168 -2.82 -3.76 -7.15
N GLU A 169 -3.83 -2.92 -7.37
CA GLU A 169 -5.21 -3.08 -6.88
C GLU A 169 -5.81 -4.47 -7.20
N ARG A 170 -5.66 -4.92 -8.45
CA ARG A 170 -6.29 -6.19 -8.91
C ARG A 170 -5.70 -7.45 -8.30
N HIS A 171 -4.46 -7.40 -7.82
CA HIS A 171 -3.70 -8.58 -7.37
C HIS A 171 -3.28 -8.47 -5.90
N ALA A 172 -3.48 -7.33 -5.28
CA ALA A 172 -3.20 -7.20 -3.86
C ALA A 172 -4.25 -7.92 -3.01
N PRO A 173 -3.85 -8.56 -1.91
CA PRO A 173 -4.81 -9.08 -0.97
C PRO A 173 -5.66 -7.96 -0.37
N GLU A 174 -6.92 -8.27 -0.05
CA GLU A 174 -7.74 -7.35 0.73
C GLU A 174 -7.09 -7.10 2.10
N THR A 175 -7.35 -5.93 2.67
CA THR A 175 -6.87 -5.56 4.02
C THR A 175 -7.72 -6.28 5.07
N THR A 176 -7.52 -7.59 5.17
CA THR A 176 -8.22 -8.48 6.09
C THR A 176 -7.48 -8.61 7.42
N GLY A 177 -8.13 -9.24 8.40
CA GLY A 177 -7.51 -9.60 9.67
C GLY A 177 -6.27 -10.50 9.51
N VAL A 178 -6.20 -11.34 8.46
CA VAL A 178 -5.04 -12.20 8.14
C VAL A 178 -3.83 -11.34 7.78
N LEU A 179 -4.00 -10.39 6.86
CA LEU A 179 -2.93 -9.45 6.47
C LEU A 179 -2.49 -8.62 7.68
N ALA A 180 -3.45 -8.04 8.42
CA ALA A 180 -3.16 -7.25 9.63
C ALA A 180 -2.41 -8.05 10.69
N LYS A 181 -2.77 -9.34 10.87
CA LYS A 181 -2.06 -10.26 11.78
C LYS A 181 -0.62 -10.47 11.37
N SER A 182 -0.37 -10.73 10.08
CA SER A 182 0.98 -10.91 9.54
C SER A 182 1.81 -9.63 9.61
N ALA A 183 1.19 -8.48 9.40
CA ALA A 183 1.82 -7.17 9.53
C ALA A 183 2.11 -6.76 10.99
N SER A 184 1.58 -7.48 12.00
CA SER A 184 1.83 -7.23 13.43
C SER A 184 1.61 -5.76 13.85
N GLY A 185 0.64 -5.08 13.26
CA GLY A 185 0.32 -3.67 13.55
C GLY A 185 0.98 -2.65 12.63
N ALA A 186 1.87 -3.06 11.73
CA ALA A 186 2.54 -2.14 10.79
C ALA A 186 1.57 -1.37 9.86
N LEU A 187 0.38 -1.90 9.61
CA LEU A 187 -0.67 -1.20 8.84
C LEU A 187 -1.09 0.14 9.45
N GLU A 188 -0.90 0.32 10.76
CA GLU A 188 -1.25 1.55 11.46
C GLU A 188 -0.18 2.66 11.29
N SER A 189 0.99 2.32 10.75
CA SER A 189 2.12 3.26 10.59
C SER A 189 2.66 3.32 9.16
N VAL A 190 2.40 2.30 8.34
CA VAL A 190 2.85 2.23 6.95
C VAL A 190 1.63 2.01 6.06
N PRO A 191 1.19 3.01 5.28
CA PRO A 191 0.05 2.89 4.40
C PRO A 191 0.31 1.85 3.30
N LEU A 192 -0.74 1.06 3.01
CA LEU A 192 -0.80 0.15 1.87
C LEU A 192 -1.50 0.86 0.72
N VAL A 193 -0.72 1.43 -0.19
CA VAL A 193 -1.20 2.23 -1.31
C VAL A 193 -1.56 1.34 -2.49
N ARG A 194 -2.79 1.46 -2.98
CA ARG A 194 -3.32 0.65 -4.08
C ARG A 194 -3.30 1.42 -5.38
N VAL A 195 -2.68 0.84 -6.42
CA VAL A 195 -2.60 1.48 -7.75
C VAL A 195 -3.17 0.57 -8.83
N THR A 196 -3.90 1.14 -9.76
CA THR A 196 -4.44 0.42 -10.92
C THR A 196 -3.36 0.14 -11.97
N ASN A 197 -2.37 1.06 -12.09
CA ASN A 197 -1.29 0.99 -13.08
C ASN A 197 0.08 1.20 -12.42
N LEU A 198 0.80 0.10 -12.19
CA LEU A 198 2.11 0.13 -11.53
C LEU A 198 3.17 0.88 -12.35
N ALA A 199 3.13 0.75 -13.68
CA ALA A 199 4.10 1.45 -14.55
C ALA A 199 3.93 2.97 -14.50
N ARG A 200 2.70 3.46 -14.35
CA ARG A 200 2.41 4.88 -14.14
C ARG A 200 2.88 5.31 -12.74
N ALA A 201 2.55 4.55 -11.71
CA ALA A 201 2.99 4.85 -10.35
C ALA A 201 4.52 4.94 -10.24
N LEU A 202 5.27 4.05 -10.92
CA LEU A 202 6.73 4.14 -10.98
C LEU A 202 7.20 5.44 -11.65
N ALA A 203 6.56 5.85 -12.75
CA ALA A 203 6.90 7.10 -13.41
C ALA A 203 6.61 8.33 -12.52
N ASP A 204 5.49 8.33 -11.78
CA ASP A 204 5.13 9.41 -10.86
C ASP A 204 6.15 9.48 -9.70
N LEU A 205 6.57 8.34 -9.15
CA LEU A 205 7.63 8.27 -8.14
C LEU A 205 8.99 8.79 -8.68
N GLN A 206 9.35 8.41 -9.91
CA GLN A 206 10.60 8.90 -10.55
C GLN A 206 10.57 10.43 -10.75
N GLN A 207 9.43 10.98 -11.15
CA GLN A 207 9.25 12.43 -11.25
C GLN A 207 9.37 13.14 -9.89
N ALA A 208 8.97 12.47 -8.80
CA ALA A 208 9.17 12.94 -7.43
C ALA A 208 10.60 12.68 -6.89
N GLY A 209 11.53 12.24 -7.76
CA GLY A 209 12.93 12.07 -7.42
C GLY A 209 13.29 10.74 -6.75
N PHE A 210 12.41 9.74 -6.78
CA PHE A 210 12.74 8.40 -6.33
C PHE A 210 13.58 7.66 -7.35
N TRP A 211 14.68 7.07 -6.91
CA TRP A 211 15.45 6.09 -7.66
C TRP A 211 14.79 4.72 -7.53
N THR A 212 14.32 4.18 -8.64
CA THR A 212 13.58 2.91 -8.66
C THR A 212 14.52 1.73 -8.88
N VAL A 213 14.61 0.85 -7.90
CA VAL A 213 15.50 -0.32 -7.89
C VAL A 213 14.67 -1.60 -7.93
N GLY A 214 14.62 -2.24 -9.09
CA GLY A 214 13.95 -3.53 -9.27
C GLY A 214 14.85 -4.68 -8.78
N LEU A 215 14.30 -5.59 -7.97
CA LEU A 215 15.03 -6.77 -7.51
C LEU A 215 14.72 -7.97 -8.39
N ALA A 216 15.73 -8.48 -9.07
CA ALA A 216 15.65 -9.70 -9.88
C ALA A 216 17.02 -10.40 -9.94
N GLU A 217 17.02 -11.73 -10.07
CA GLU A 217 18.24 -12.52 -10.21
C GLU A 217 19.08 -12.13 -11.45
N SER A 218 18.40 -11.66 -12.50
CA SER A 218 19.04 -11.17 -13.73
C SER A 218 19.78 -9.84 -13.59
N GLY A 219 19.70 -9.21 -12.40
CA GLY A 219 20.39 -7.93 -12.12
C GLY A 219 21.90 -8.04 -12.33
N LYS A 220 22.48 -7.11 -13.10
CA LYS A 220 23.92 -7.08 -13.36
C LYS A 220 24.72 -6.69 -12.11
N SER A 221 24.21 -5.75 -11.34
CA SER A 221 24.82 -5.27 -10.09
C SER A 221 24.16 -5.91 -8.88
N THR A 222 24.88 -6.05 -7.79
CA THR A 222 24.29 -6.36 -6.50
C THR A 222 23.62 -5.12 -5.92
N LEU A 223 22.63 -5.30 -5.05
CA LEU A 223 21.94 -4.18 -4.38
C LEU A 223 22.93 -3.27 -3.64
N ALA A 224 23.96 -3.84 -3.02
CA ALA A 224 25.02 -3.11 -2.31
C ALA A 224 25.86 -2.19 -3.22
N GLN A 225 25.87 -2.44 -4.53
CA GLN A 225 26.57 -1.61 -5.52
C GLN A 225 25.71 -0.46 -6.06
N CYS A 226 24.41 -0.43 -5.71
CA CYS A 226 23.51 0.64 -6.12
C CYS A 226 23.64 1.84 -5.17
N ASN A 227 23.39 3.04 -5.71
CA ASN A 227 23.25 4.23 -4.85
C ASN A 227 21.89 4.24 -4.18
N LEU A 228 21.86 3.99 -2.88
CA LEU A 228 20.63 3.86 -2.07
C LEU A 228 20.51 4.98 -1.00
N THR A 229 21.34 6.01 -1.07
CA THR A 229 21.39 7.06 -0.04
C THR A 229 20.28 8.12 -0.20
N GLY A 230 19.75 8.27 -1.41
CA GLY A 230 18.64 9.18 -1.72
C GLY A 230 17.26 8.54 -1.58
N ARG A 231 16.24 9.26 -2.07
CA ARG A 231 14.88 8.71 -2.19
C ARG A 231 14.92 7.42 -3.00
N THR A 232 14.44 6.33 -2.44
CA THR A 232 14.55 4.99 -3.04
C THR A 232 13.20 4.30 -3.07
N ALA A 233 12.83 3.75 -4.23
CA ALA A 233 11.70 2.84 -4.37
C ALA A 233 12.21 1.44 -4.70
N LEU A 234 12.13 0.51 -3.73
CA LEU A 234 12.47 -0.90 -3.91
C LEU A 234 11.31 -1.63 -4.57
N VAL A 235 11.53 -2.21 -5.74
CA VAL A 235 10.49 -2.89 -6.51
C VAL A 235 10.73 -4.40 -6.48
N LEU A 236 9.77 -5.15 -5.92
CA LEU A 236 9.83 -6.60 -5.76
C LEU A 236 8.72 -7.28 -6.56
N GLY A 237 9.03 -8.38 -7.21
CA GLY A 237 8.09 -9.18 -8.00
C GLY A 237 7.48 -10.34 -7.20
N ALA A 238 6.52 -11.02 -7.82
CA ALA A 238 5.91 -12.23 -7.29
C ALA A 238 6.92 -13.37 -7.14
N GLU A 239 6.63 -14.29 -6.21
CA GLU A 239 7.39 -15.52 -6.07
C GLU A 239 7.35 -16.34 -7.36
N GLY A 240 8.48 -16.87 -7.78
CA GLY A 240 8.64 -17.67 -9.00
C GLY A 240 8.65 -16.85 -10.29
N ALA A 241 7.64 -16.01 -10.53
CA ALA A 241 7.55 -15.20 -11.75
C ALA A 241 8.46 -13.96 -11.73
N GLY A 242 8.82 -13.46 -10.54
CA GLY A 242 9.62 -12.25 -10.40
C GLY A 242 8.89 -10.98 -10.87
N LEU A 243 9.65 -10.00 -11.29
CA LEU A 243 9.14 -8.75 -11.85
C LEU A 243 8.64 -8.97 -13.29
N ARG A 244 7.49 -8.39 -13.63
CA ARG A 244 7.01 -8.37 -15.02
C ARG A 244 7.97 -7.57 -15.89
N ARG A 245 8.06 -7.96 -17.19
CA ARG A 245 8.93 -7.30 -18.17
C ARG A 245 8.76 -5.78 -18.18
N LEU A 246 7.53 -5.29 -18.26
CA LEU A 246 7.25 -3.85 -18.27
C LEU A 246 7.69 -3.16 -16.98
N THR A 247 7.55 -3.81 -15.83
CA THR A 247 7.99 -3.28 -14.54
C THR A 247 9.51 -3.17 -14.49
N MET A 248 10.24 -4.19 -14.99
CA MET A 248 11.70 -4.16 -15.09
C MET A 248 12.18 -3.03 -16.01
N GLU A 249 11.54 -2.84 -17.18
CA GLU A 249 11.86 -1.79 -18.14
C GLU A 249 11.63 -0.38 -17.60
N ARG A 250 10.78 -0.23 -16.56
CA ARG A 250 10.47 1.05 -15.92
C ARG A 250 11.36 1.34 -14.71
N CYS A 251 12.09 0.36 -14.20
CA CYS A 251 13.05 0.62 -13.13
C CYS A 251 14.31 1.30 -13.67
N ASP A 252 14.89 2.21 -12.89
CA ASP A 252 16.15 2.87 -13.24
C ASP A 252 17.31 1.87 -13.22
N VAL A 253 17.26 0.89 -12.33
CA VAL A 253 18.25 -0.19 -12.23
C VAL A 253 17.59 -1.50 -11.82
N ILE A 254 18.13 -2.60 -12.34
CA ILE A 254 17.81 -3.96 -11.87
C ILE A 254 19.01 -4.47 -11.10
N ALA A 255 18.78 -4.76 -9.82
CA ALA A 255 19.77 -5.27 -8.89
C ALA A 255 19.42 -6.68 -8.44
N ARG A 256 20.43 -7.44 -7.99
CA ARG A 256 20.24 -8.75 -7.37
C ARG A 256 20.72 -8.77 -5.93
N LEU A 257 20.15 -9.64 -5.13
CA LEU A 257 20.73 -10.04 -3.86
C LEU A 257 21.76 -11.16 -4.13
N PRO A 258 22.98 -11.08 -3.56
CA PRO A 258 24.00 -12.12 -3.79
C PRO A 258 23.64 -13.39 -3.02
N THR A 259 23.08 -14.37 -3.71
CA THR A 259 22.81 -15.72 -3.18
C THR A 259 23.90 -16.69 -3.68
N GLN A 260 24.38 -17.60 -2.83
CA GLN A 260 25.47 -18.55 -3.12
C GLN A 260 25.05 -20.01 -2.92
N GLY A 261 23.86 -20.25 -2.40
CA GLY A 261 23.36 -21.60 -2.12
C GLY A 261 22.74 -22.28 -3.34
N PRO A 262 22.44 -23.57 -3.23
CA PRO A 262 21.76 -24.33 -4.29
C PRO A 262 20.32 -23.85 -4.55
N VAL A 263 19.70 -23.17 -3.58
CA VAL A 263 18.42 -22.47 -3.73
C VAL A 263 18.74 -21.04 -4.13
N GLY A 264 18.56 -20.71 -5.41
CA GLY A 264 18.96 -19.43 -5.99
C GLY A 264 18.07 -18.25 -5.59
N SER A 265 16.81 -18.52 -5.17
CA SER A 265 15.83 -17.48 -4.83
C SER A 265 15.48 -17.44 -3.36
N LEU A 266 15.14 -16.26 -2.86
CA LEU A 266 14.55 -16.05 -1.54
C LEU A 266 13.03 -15.90 -1.67
N ASN A 267 12.29 -16.30 -0.63
CA ASN A 267 10.92 -15.86 -0.47
C ASN A 267 10.86 -14.32 -0.55
N VAL A 268 9.83 -13.77 -1.19
CA VAL A 268 9.74 -12.34 -1.46
C VAL A 268 9.78 -11.47 -0.20
N SER A 269 9.21 -11.93 0.91
CA SER A 269 9.25 -11.18 2.18
C SER A 269 10.64 -11.18 2.81
N ASN A 270 11.40 -12.27 2.67
CA ASN A 270 12.79 -12.34 3.11
C ASN A 270 13.69 -11.47 2.23
N ALA A 271 13.48 -11.50 0.91
CA ALA A 271 14.17 -10.61 -0.02
C ALA A 271 13.91 -9.14 0.31
N ALA A 272 12.65 -8.79 0.59
CA ALA A 272 12.27 -7.44 1.03
C ALA A 272 12.98 -7.03 2.32
N ALA A 273 13.03 -7.90 3.34
CA ALA A 273 13.68 -7.59 4.61
C ALA A 273 15.18 -7.34 4.44
N VAL A 274 15.87 -8.17 3.63
CA VAL A 274 17.29 -7.99 3.33
C VAL A 274 17.54 -6.69 2.56
N ALA A 275 16.70 -6.40 1.56
CA ALA A 275 16.84 -5.18 0.76
C ALA A 275 16.57 -3.90 1.58
N LEU A 276 15.55 -3.92 2.44
CA LEU A 276 15.22 -2.83 3.35
C LEU A 276 16.35 -2.59 4.36
N TYR A 277 16.92 -3.66 4.91
CA TYR A 277 18.08 -3.58 5.80
C TYR A 277 19.28 -2.93 5.09
N GLU A 278 19.55 -3.34 3.84
CA GLU A 278 20.67 -2.77 3.07
C GLU A 278 20.50 -1.27 2.84
N VAL A 279 19.29 -0.81 2.53
CA VAL A 279 19.00 0.63 2.42
C VAL A 279 19.13 1.33 3.76
N ALA A 280 18.56 0.78 4.84
CA ALA A 280 18.61 1.39 6.16
C ALA A 280 20.03 1.49 6.73
N ARG A 281 20.90 0.52 6.41
CA ARG A 281 22.30 0.49 6.83
C ARG A 281 23.13 1.64 6.26
N LEU A 282 22.72 2.21 5.13
CA LEU A 282 23.42 3.29 4.42
C LEU A 282 22.91 4.70 4.80
N ARG A 283 21.91 4.78 5.65
CA ARG A 283 21.26 6.00 6.14
C ARG A 283 21.56 6.20 7.63
#